data_e6d549a6d67f3ab0d9ebc00f2004780b
#
_entry.id   e6d549a6d67f3ab0d9ebc00f2004780b
#
_cell.length_a   1.000
_cell.length_b   1.000
_cell.length_c   1.000
_cell.angle_alpha   90.00
_cell.angle_beta   90.00
_cell.angle_gamma   90.00
#
_symmetry.space_group_name_H-M   'P 1'
#
loop_
_entity.id
_entity.type
_entity.pdbx_description
1 polymer ?
#
loop_
_entity_poly.entity_id
_entity_poly.type
_entity_poly.pdbx_seq_one_letter_code
_entity_poly.pdbx_strand_id
1 'polypeptide(L)'
;EPAIASYNVIKGFLNLTIASDVWVELLNRIHADAQWGIQKAAEDAPLVMIEYSSPNTNKPLHLGHVRNNLLGNALANIMAANGNKVVKTNIVNDRGIHICKSMLAWLKYGNGETPESSGKKGDHLIGDYYVAFDKHYKAEVAELMGKGLSKEEAEAQSPLMQEAREMLRKW
;
A
#
# COMPACT_ATOMS: atom_id res chain seq x y z
N GLU A 1 2.66 -49.66 12.76
CA GLU A 1 1.42 -48.91 12.58
C GLU A 1 0.92 -49.03 11.13
N PRO A 2 -0.39 -49.12 10.89
CA PRO A 2 -0.88 -49.34 9.52
C PRO A 2 -0.54 -48.23 8.54
N ALA A 3 -0.23 -47.02 9.02
CA ALA A 3 0.13 -45.86 8.20
C ALA A 3 1.58 -45.90 7.69
N ILE A 4 2.46 -46.78 8.21
CA ILE A 4 3.88 -46.85 7.88
C ILE A 4 4.16 -48.15 7.14
N ALA A 5 4.52 -48.05 5.87
CA ALA A 5 4.88 -49.20 5.04
C ALA A 5 6.25 -49.79 5.38
N SER A 6 7.24 -48.93 5.67
CA SER A 6 8.58 -49.35 6.06
C SER A 6 9.34 -48.24 6.77
N TYR A 7 10.44 -48.59 7.40
CA TYR A 7 11.38 -47.62 7.97
C TYR A 7 12.82 -48.07 7.79
N ASN A 8 13.76 -47.16 7.84
CA ASN A 8 15.16 -47.43 7.99
C ASN A 8 15.88 -46.35 8.84
N VAL A 9 17.04 -46.70 9.36
CA VAL A 9 17.86 -45.76 10.13
C VAL A 9 19.22 -45.63 9.43
N ILE A 10 19.54 -44.40 8.99
CA ILE A 10 20.81 -44.10 8.32
C ILE A 10 21.48 -42.93 9.04
N LYS A 11 22.68 -43.15 9.56
CA LYS A 11 23.48 -42.12 10.26
C LYS A 11 22.73 -41.39 11.39
N GLY A 12 21.88 -42.11 12.11
CA GLY A 12 21.08 -41.54 13.21
C GLY A 12 19.76 -40.91 12.79
N PHE A 13 19.43 -40.85 11.51
CA PHE A 13 18.13 -40.35 11.01
C PHE A 13 17.15 -41.51 10.83
N LEU A 14 15.98 -41.39 11.44
CA LEU A 14 14.86 -42.32 11.22
C LEU A 14 14.06 -41.86 9.98
N ASN A 15 14.11 -42.67 8.93
CA ASN A 15 13.32 -42.43 7.72
C ASN A 15 12.09 -43.32 7.75
N LEU A 16 10.93 -42.76 7.50
CA LEU A 16 9.65 -43.45 7.45
C LEU A 16 9.09 -43.38 6.02
N THR A 17 8.61 -44.54 5.52
CA THR A 17 7.85 -44.60 4.27
C THR A 17 6.38 -44.75 4.62
N ILE A 18 5.56 -43.77 4.23
CA ILE A 18 4.12 -43.82 4.43
C ILE A 18 3.48 -44.76 3.42
N ALA A 19 2.51 -45.54 3.86
CA ALA A 19 1.76 -46.44 3.00
C ALA A 19 0.98 -45.70 1.93
N SER A 20 0.87 -46.23 0.72
CA SER A 20 0.25 -45.56 -0.42
C SER A 20 -1.24 -45.29 -0.24
N ASP A 21 -1.95 -46.16 0.48
CA ASP A 21 -3.37 -46.02 0.79
C ASP A 21 -3.66 -44.79 1.69
N VAL A 22 -2.75 -44.45 2.58
CA VAL A 22 -2.86 -43.21 3.39
C VAL A 22 -2.87 -41.95 2.52
N TRP A 23 -2.01 -41.94 1.48
CA TRP A 23 -2.02 -40.81 0.54
C TRP A 23 -3.26 -40.76 -0.32
N VAL A 24 -3.78 -41.87 -0.75
CA VAL A 24 -5.04 -41.95 -1.50
C VAL A 24 -6.21 -41.51 -0.64
N GLU A 25 -6.28 -41.97 0.61
CA GLU A 25 -7.32 -41.55 1.55
C GLU A 25 -7.25 -40.03 1.81
N LEU A 26 -6.06 -39.48 2.05
CA LEU A 26 -5.86 -38.05 2.24
C LEU A 26 -6.31 -37.26 1.00
N LEU A 27 -5.94 -37.71 -0.19
CA LEU A 27 -6.38 -37.08 -1.44
C LEU A 27 -7.90 -37.06 -1.57
N ASN A 28 -8.56 -38.19 -1.27
CA ASN A 28 -10.01 -38.29 -1.32
C ASN A 28 -10.69 -37.35 -0.30
N ARG A 29 -10.12 -37.20 0.91
CA ARG A 29 -10.61 -36.25 1.93
C ARG A 29 -10.45 -34.81 1.47
N ILE A 30 -9.29 -34.46 0.89
CA ILE A 30 -9.05 -33.12 0.33
C ILE A 30 -10.04 -32.84 -0.81
N HIS A 31 -10.27 -33.80 -1.70
CA HIS A 31 -11.19 -33.66 -2.83
C HIS A 31 -12.66 -33.51 -2.37
N ALA A 32 -13.04 -34.18 -1.30
CA ALA A 32 -14.39 -34.12 -0.76
C ALA A 32 -14.72 -32.83 0.02
N ASP A 33 -13.70 -32.08 0.46
CA ASP A 33 -13.87 -30.88 1.28
C ASP A 33 -13.23 -29.66 0.59
N ALA A 34 -14.07 -28.84 -0.05
CA ALA A 34 -13.64 -27.59 -0.69
C ALA A 34 -13.06 -26.54 0.29
N GLN A 35 -13.24 -26.75 1.60
CA GLN A 35 -12.69 -25.88 2.66
C GLN A 35 -11.51 -26.54 3.39
N TRP A 36 -10.93 -27.60 2.79
CA TRP A 36 -9.79 -28.31 3.39
C TRP A 36 -8.64 -27.35 3.69
N GLY A 37 -8.14 -27.39 4.93
CA GLY A 37 -7.06 -26.53 5.39
C GLY A 37 -7.48 -25.12 5.83
N ILE A 38 -8.77 -24.77 5.69
CA ILE A 38 -9.30 -23.49 6.18
C ILE A 38 -9.90 -23.70 7.57
N GLN A 39 -9.43 -22.93 8.53
CA GLN A 39 -9.99 -22.88 9.87
C GLN A 39 -11.04 -21.77 9.94
N LYS A 40 -12.26 -22.11 10.36
CA LYS A 40 -13.30 -21.10 10.63
C LYS A 40 -12.98 -20.39 11.95
N ALA A 41 -13.12 -19.06 11.97
CA ALA A 41 -12.95 -18.29 13.19
C ALA A 41 -14.01 -18.70 14.24
N ALA A 42 -13.55 -19.05 15.44
CA ALA A 42 -14.43 -19.27 16.59
C ALA A 42 -15.03 -17.95 17.09
N GLU A 43 -16.04 -18.03 17.97
CA GLU A 43 -16.68 -16.83 18.51
C GLU A 43 -15.70 -15.94 19.30
N ASP A 44 -14.78 -16.56 20.02
CA ASP A 44 -13.71 -15.92 20.80
C ASP A 44 -12.38 -15.76 20.06
N ALA A 45 -12.36 -16.03 18.74
CA ALA A 45 -11.16 -15.94 17.94
C ALA A 45 -10.54 -14.52 17.98
N PRO A 46 -9.22 -14.41 17.94
CA PRO A 46 -8.53 -13.12 17.91
C PRO A 46 -9.01 -12.22 16.76
N LEU A 47 -9.22 -10.95 17.06
CA LEU A 47 -9.51 -9.92 16.06
C LEU A 47 -8.21 -9.35 15.55
N VAL A 48 -7.95 -9.47 14.25
CA VAL A 48 -6.78 -8.95 13.55
C VAL A 48 -7.23 -7.85 12.60
N MET A 49 -6.71 -6.64 12.79
CA MET A 49 -6.91 -5.52 11.88
C MET A 49 -5.72 -5.42 10.95
N ILE A 50 -5.97 -5.37 9.64
CA ILE A 50 -4.93 -5.26 8.62
C ILE A 50 -5.22 -4.02 7.80
N GLU A 51 -4.32 -3.02 7.94
CA GLU A 51 -4.36 -1.80 7.15
C GLU A 51 -3.56 -1.98 5.87
N TYR A 52 -4.18 -1.70 4.73
CA TYR A 52 -3.52 -1.64 3.43
C TYR A 52 -4.37 -0.81 2.46
N SER A 53 -3.83 -0.55 1.26
CA SER A 53 -4.54 0.29 0.27
C SER A 53 -4.75 1.73 0.74
N SER A 54 -3.70 2.33 1.35
CA SER A 54 -3.69 3.70 1.87
C SER A 54 -2.75 4.61 1.07
N PRO A 55 -2.95 4.77 -0.26
CA PRO A 55 -2.11 5.66 -1.07
C PRO A 55 -2.41 7.13 -0.78
N ASN A 56 -1.44 8.01 -1.06
CA ASN A 56 -1.71 9.44 -1.10
C ASN A 56 -2.75 9.76 -2.18
N THR A 57 -3.75 10.56 -1.83
CA THR A 57 -4.90 10.88 -2.70
C THR A 57 -4.56 11.83 -3.86
N ASN A 58 -3.42 12.53 -3.78
CA ASN A 58 -2.97 13.53 -4.74
C ASN A 58 -1.98 13.01 -5.79
N LYS A 59 -1.90 11.69 -6.00
CA LYS A 59 -0.99 11.07 -6.96
C LYS A 59 -1.66 9.89 -7.66
N PRO A 60 -1.40 9.68 -8.95
CA PRO A 60 -1.81 8.47 -9.64
C PRO A 60 -1.21 7.22 -8.99
N LEU A 61 -1.96 6.13 -9.04
CA LEU A 61 -1.48 4.84 -8.57
C LEU A 61 -0.38 4.29 -9.48
N HIS A 62 0.58 3.60 -8.91
CA HIS A 62 1.65 2.91 -9.64
C HIS A 62 1.81 1.46 -9.14
N LEU A 63 2.64 0.67 -9.80
CA LEU A 63 2.84 -0.76 -9.50
C LEU A 63 3.18 -1.03 -8.03
N GLY A 64 3.87 -0.11 -7.35
CA GLY A 64 4.15 -0.22 -5.92
C GLY A 64 2.88 -0.24 -5.05
N HIS A 65 1.86 0.55 -5.40
CA HIS A 65 0.57 0.54 -4.73
C HIS A 65 -0.18 -0.77 -4.99
N VAL A 66 -0.18 -1.25 -6.24
CA VAL A 66 -0.78 -2.55 -6.61
C VAL A 66 -0.15 -3.69 -5.81
N ARG A 67 1.19 -3.71 -5.72
CA ARG A 67 1.91 -4.70 -4.91
C ARG A 67 1.47 -4.66 -3.44
N ASN A 68 1.39 -3.48 -2.83
CA ASN A 68 0.96 -3.35 -1.44
C ASN A 68 -0.48 -3.83 -1.24
N ASN A 69 -1.38 -3.52 -2.18
CA ASN A 69 -2.76 -3.99 -2.15
C ASN A 69 -2.84 -5.53 -2.20
N LEU A 70 -2.07 -6.15 -3.09
CA LEU A 70 -2.03 -7.61 -3.20
C LEU A 70 -1.44 -8.27 -1.95
N LEU A 71 -0.36 -7.72 -1.41
CA LEU A 71 0.26 -8.23 -0.17
C LEU A 71 -0.69 -8.13 1.02
N GLY A 72 -1.32 -6.96 1.22
CA GLY A 72 -2.27 -6.75 2.31
C GLY A 72 -3.48 -7.67 2.20
N ASN A 73 -4.04 -7.81 1.00
CA ASN A 73 -5.16 -8.73 0.78
C ASN A 73 -4.76 -10.20 0.98
N ALA A 74 -3.59 -10.63 0.50
CA ALA A 74 -3.09 -11.99 0.70
C ALA A 74 -2.89 -12.29 2.20
N LEU A 75 -2.27 -11.36 2.94
CA LEU A 75 -2.10 -11.50 4.39
C LEU A 75 -3.44 -11.62 5.10
N ALA A 76 -4.41 -10.76 4.76
CA ALA A 76 -5.75 -10.81 5.33
C ALA A 76 -6.44 -12.16 5.09
N ASN A 77 -6.33 -12.70 3.88
CA ASN A 77 -6.91 -13.99 3.54
C ASN A 77 -6.21 -15.15 4.27
N ILE A 78 -4.88 -15.12 4.40
CA ILE A 78 -4.11 -16.11 5.16
C ILE A 78 -4.51 -16.09 6.64
N MET A 79 -4.59 -14.90 7.24
CA MET A 79 -5.01 -14.76 8.64
C MET A 79 -6.43 -15.25 8.86
N ALA A 80 -7.36 -14.94 7.95
CA ALA A 80 -8.73 -15.45 8.01
C ALA A 80 -8.78 -16.98 7.87
N ALA A 81 -8.01 -17.55 6.94
CA ALA A 81 -7.93 -18.98 6.73
C ALA A 81 -7.31 -19.73 7.92
N ASN A 82 -6.56 -19.05 8.77
CA ASN A 82 -6.00 -19.57 10.03
C ASN A 82 -6.92 -19.32 11.26
N GLY A 83 -8.20 -19.07 11.05
CA GLY A 83 -9.18 -19.00 12.11
C GLY A 83 -9.21 -17.68 12.88
N ASN A 84 -8.65 -16.60 12.33
CA ASN A 84 -8.77 -15.27 12.95
C ASN A 84 -10.00 -14.53 12.39
N LYS A 85 -10.59 -13.65 13.22
CA LYS A 85 -11.49 -12.61 12.74
C LYS A 85 -10.66 -11.49 12.10
N VAL A 86 -10.91 -11.16 10.84
CA VAL A 86 -10.10 -10.17 10.12
C VAL A 86 -10.93 -8.97 9.73
N VAL A 87 -10.44 -7.78 10.07
CA VAL A 87 -10.98 -6.49 9.62
C VAL A 87 -9.96 -5.86 8.68
N LYS A 88 -10.38 -5.60 7.45
CA LYS A 88 -9.59 -4.88 6.44
C LYS A 88 -9.89 -3.40 6.55
N THR A 89 -8.85 -2.58 6.71
CA THR A 89 -8.98 -1.13 6.85
C THR A 89 -8.05 -0.41 5.88
N ASN A 90 -8.38 0.85 5.62
CA ASN A 90 -7.48 1.76 4.91
C ASN A 90 -7.59 3.16 5.53
N ILE A 91 -6.50 3.93 5.41
CA ILE A 91 -6.47 5.32 5.83
C ILE A 91 -6.55 6.18 4.57
N VAL A 92 -7.49 7.11 4.55
CA VAL A 92 -7.58 8.13 3.50
C VAL A 92 -6.77 9.34 3.95
N ASN A 93 -5.66 9.61 3.24
CA ASN A 93 -4.83 10.77 3.50
C ASN A 93 -5.31 11.95 2.66
N ASP A 94 -6.15 12.78 3.26
CA ASP A 94 -6.77 13.96 2.64
C ASP A 94 -6.19 15.29 3.15
N ARG A 95 -5.27 15.28 4.13
CA ARG A 95 -4.63 16.47 4.68
C ARG A 95 -3.12 16.30 4.76
N GLY A 96 -2.37 17.24 4.20
CA GLY A 96 -0.91 17.22 4.29
C GLY A 96 -0.23 18.18 3.32
N ILE A 97 1.06 18.45 3.55
CA ILE A 97 1.85 19.40 2.76
C ILE A 97 1.89 19.05 1.26
N HIS A 98 1.90 17.76 0.91
CA HIS A 98 1.91 17.34 -0.48
C HIS A 98 0.61 17.68 -1.21
N ILE A 99 -0.52 17.60 -0.50
CA ILE A 99 -1.83 18.00 -1.02
C ILE A 99 -1.87 19.51 -1.19
N CYS A 100 -1.41 20.27 -0.18
CA CYS A 100 -1.29 21.73 -0.26
C CYS A 100 -0.42 22.18 -1.45
N LYS A 101 0.66 21.47 -1.77
CA LYS A 101 1.49 21.77 -2.95
C LYS A 101 0.69 21.67 -4.24
N SER A 102 -0.05 20.59 -4.44
CA SER A 102 -0.91 20.42 -5.63
C SER A 102 -2.02 21.48 -5.68
N MET A 103 -2.68 21.73 -4.56
CA MET A 103 -3.75 22.72 -4.46
C MET A 103 -3.24 24.13 -4.77
N LEU A 104 -2.11 24.52 -4.19
CA LEU A 104 -1.51 25.83 -4.43
C LEU A 104 -1.08 26.00 -5.89
N ALA A 105 -0.49 24.99 -6.50
CA ALA A 105 -0.13 25.01 -7.92
C ALA A 105 -1.37 25.15 -8.81
N TRP A 106 -2.45 24.44 -8.50
CA TRP A 106 -3.71 24.57 -9.22
C TRP A 106 -4.30 25.99 -9.06
N LEU A 107 -4.31 26.55 -7.86
CA LEU A 107 -4.79 27.92 -7.62
C LEU A 107 -3.99 28.97 -8.37
N LYS A 108 -2.65 28.82 -8.46
CA LYS A 108 -1.77 29.80 -9.10
C LYS A 108 -1.70 29.65 -10.62
N TYR A 109 -1.77 28.43 -11.13
CA TYR A 109 -1.44 28.15 -12.53
C TYR A 109 -2.56 27.43 -13.29
N GLY A 110 -3.61 26.97 -12.60
CA GLY A 110 -4.66 26.13 -13.19
C GLY A 110 -5.77 26.91 -13.89
N ASN A 111 -5.87 28.21 -13.69
CA ASN A 111 -6.91 29.06 -14.30
C ASN A 111 -8.35 28.47 -14.21
N GLY A 112 -8.66 27.75 -13.13
CA GLY A 112 -9.94 27.09 -12.93
C GLY A 112 -10.13 25.79 -13.73
N GLU A 113 -9.06 25.18 -14.24
CA GLU A 113 -9.12 23.88 -14.94
C GLU A 113 -9.75 22.82 -14.02
N THR A 114 -10.68 22.03 -14.59
CA THR A 114 -11.34 20.92 -13.89
C THR A 114 -11.13 19.61 -14.68
N PRO A 115 -11.42 18.43 -14.07
CA PRO A 115 -11.40 17.18 -14.79
C PRO A 115 -12.27 17.20 -16.06
N GLU A 116 -13.43 17.84 -15.99
CA GLU A 116 -14.37 17.96 -17.11
C GLU A 116 -13.80 18.86 -18.21
N SER A 117 -13.24 20.02 -17.88
CA SER A 117 -12.67 20.95 -18.86
C SER A 117 -11.40 20.44 -19.50
N SER A 118 -10.59 19.66 -18.76
CA SER A 118 -9.33 19.10 -19.26
C SER A 118 -9.48 17.73 -19.95
N GLY A 119 -10.59 17.03 -19.72
CA GLY A 119 -10.78 15.63 -20.15
C GLY A 119 -9.89 14.62 -19.43
N LYS A 120 -9.24 15.03 -18.33
CA LYS A 120 -8.36 14.18 -17.52
C LYS A 120 -9.09 13.64 -16.30
N LYS A 121 -8.67 12.45 -15.82
CA LYS A 121 -9.08 11.99 -14.51
C LYS A 121 -8.54 12.93 -13.42
N GLY A 122 -9.31 13.10 -12.32
CA GLY A 122 -8.94 14.00 -11.24
C GLY A 122 -7.57 13.69 -10.60
N ASP A 123 -7.22 12.43 -10.41
CA ASP A 123 -5.93 12.01 -9.88
C ASP A 123 -4.76 12.36 -10.80
N HIS A 124 -4.95 12.25 -12.12
CA HIS A 124 -3.96 12.68 -13.12
C HIS A 124 -3.83 14.19 -13.16
N LEU A 125 -4.95 14.93 -13.16
CA LEU A 125 -4.96 16.38 -13.16
C LEU A 125 -4.20 16.95 -11.94
N ILE A 126 -4.53 16.45 -10.75
CA ILE A 126 -3.86 16.87 -9.51
C ILE A 126 -2.38 16.43 -9.50
N GLY A 127 -2.06 15.27 -10.08
CA GLY A 127 -0.69 14.81 -10.26
C GLY A 127 0.14 15.76 -11.13
N ASP A 128 -0.43 16.29 -12.21
CA ASP A 128 0.22 17.29 -13.06
C ASP A 128 0.54 18.57 -12.27
N TYR A 129 -0.38 19.04 -11.44
CA TYR A 129 -0.14 20.20 -10.58
C TYR A 129 0.88 19.93 -9.47
N TYR A 130 0.98 18.69 -8.99
CA TYR A 130 2.07 18.31 -8.09
C TYR A 130 3.45 18.44 -8.76
N VAL A 131 3.55 18.01 -10.02
CA VAL A 131 4.77 18.15 -10.82
C VAL A 131 5.05 19.62 -11.15
N ALA A 132 4.01 20.39 -11.49
CA ALA A 132 4.12 21.83 -11.75
C ALA A 132 4.65 22.58 -10.51
N PHE A 133 4.13 22.26 -9.31
CA PHE A 133 4.68 22.82 -8.07
C PHE A 133 6.18 22.57 -7.94
N ASP A 134 6.62 21.33 -8.12
CA ASP A 134 8.03 20.95 -7.98
C ASP A 134 8.93 21.71 -8.97
N LYS A 135 8.46 21.88 -10.20
CA LYS A 135 9.17 22.66 -11.23
C LYS A 135 9.37 24.12 -10.83
N HIS A 136 8.29 24.78 -10.39
CA HIS A 136 8.36 26.19 -9.96
C HIS A 136 9.18 26.36 -8.69
N TYR A 137 9.01 25.46 -7.72
CA TYR A 137 9.80 25.43 -6.49
C TYR A 137 11.29 25.30 -6.76
N LYS A 138 11.70 24.38 -7.65
CA LYS A 138 13.10 24.22 -8.03
C LYS A 138 13.66 25.47 -8.74
N ALA A 139 12.87 26.14 -9.54
CA ALA A 139 13.26 27.39 -10.19
C ALA A 139 13.45 28.51 -9.15
N GLU A 140 12.56 28.68 -8.19
CA GLU A 140 12.73 29.65 -7.09
C GLU A 140 13.99 29.35 -6.25
N VAL A 141 14.21 28.08 -5.88
CA VAL A 141 15.40 27.68 -5.12
C VAL A 141 16.68 28.00 -5.91
N ALA A 142 16.70 27.70 -7.20
CA ALA A 142 17.85 28.01 -8.06
C ALA A 142 18.13 29.54 -8.17
N GLU A 143 17.07 30.35 -8.26
CA GLU A 143 17.18 31.79 -8.26
C GLU A 143 17.74 32.33 -6.95
N LEU A 144 17.25 31.83 -5.81
CA LEU A 144 17.72 32.20 -4.48
C LEU A 144 19.20 31.79 -4.26
N MET A 145 19.57 30.60 -4.72
CA MET A 145 20.99 30.18 -4.71
C MET A 145 21.86 31.09 -5.61
N GLY A 146 21.34 31.53 -6.75
CA GLY A 146 22.03 32.51 -7.62
C GLY A 146 22.25 33.89 -6.96
N LYS A 147 21.46 34.21 -5.94
CA LYS A 147 21.60 35.39 -5.08
C LYS A 147 22.58 35.21 -3.91
N GLY A 148 23.23 34.04 -3.81
CA GLY A 148 24.25 33.73 -2.82
C GLY A 148 23.76 32.94 -1.56
N LEU A 149 22.53 32.47 -1.54
CA LEU A 149 22.07 31.63 -0.46
C LEU A 149 22.58 30.19 -0.63
N SER A 150 22.81 29.50 0.50
CA SER A 150 23.00 28.06 0.48
C SER A 150 21.70 27.35 0.05
N LYS A 151 21.80 26.09 -0.38
CA LYS A 151 20.63 25.32 -0.78
C LYS A 151 19.59 25.23 0.34
N GLU A 152 20.02 24.97 1.56
CA GLU A 152 19.15 24.83 2.74
C GLU A 152 18.43 26.16 3.06
N GLU A 153 19.12 27.28 2.98
CA GLU A 153 18.53 28.61 3.15
C GLU A 153 17.54 28.94 2.02
N ALA A 154 17.88 28.63 0.77
CA ALA A 154 17.02 28.85 -0.38
C ALA A 154 15.72 28.00 -0.29
N GLU A 155 15.82 26.74 0.09
CA GLU A 155 14.67 25.86 0.32
C GLU A 155 13.78 26.35 1.50
N ALA A 156 14.37 26.88 2.55
CA ALA A 156 13.64 27.43 3.69
C ALA A 156 12.95 28.76 3.34
N GLN A 157 13.54 29.57 2.50
CA GLN A 157 13.06 30.90 2.12
C GLN A 157 12.18 30.92 0.87
N SER A 158 11.99 29.80 0.18
CA SER A 158 11.13 29.72 -1.01
C SER A 158 9.70 30.24 -0.70
N PRO A 159 9.25 31.31 -1.35
CA PRO A 159 7.91 31.84 -1.18
C PRO A 159 6.81 30.80 -1.43
N LEU A 160 6.95 30.03 -2.49
CA LEU A 160 6.01 29.00 -2.89
C LEU A 160 5.86 27.93 -1.80
N MET A 161 6.98 27.53 -1.17
CA MET A 161 6.95 26.55 -0.07
C MET A 161 6.35 27.15 1.20
N GLN A 162 6.61 28.42 1.47
CA GLN A 162 6.03 29.12 2.63
C GLN A 162 4.51 29.26 2.49
N GLU A 163 4.01 29.59 1.31
CA GLU A 163 2.57 29.64 1.02
C GLU A 163 1.91 28.27 1.18
N ALA A 164 2.55 27.19 0.71
CA ALA A 164 2.04 25.84 0.90
C ALA A 164 1.96 25.45 2.40
N ARG A 165 2.97 25.83 3.18
CA ARG A 165 2.96 25.62 4.65
C ARG A 165 1.90 26.45 5.35
N GLU A 166 1.67 27.68 4.87
CA GLU A 166 0.61 28.53 5.40
C GLU A 166 -0.78 27.99 5.07
N MET A 167 -0.97 27.50 3.85
CA MET A 167 -2.20 26.79 3.47
C MET A 167 -2.47 25.60 4.40
N LEU A 168 -1.46 24.79 4.71
CA LEU A 168 -1.59 23.66 5.63
C LEU A 168 -1.95 24.09 7.06
N ARG A 169 -1.45 25.24 7.52
CA ARG A 169 -1.79 25.78 8.85
C ARG A 169 -3.22 26.28 8.95
N LYS A 170 -3.76 26.83 7.84
CA LYS A 170 -5.13 27.34 7.79
C LYS A 170 -6.17 26.25 7.56
N TRP A 171 -5.76 25.11 7.07
CA TRP A 171 -6.61 23.94 6.85
C TRP A 171 -6.81 23.19 8.18
#